data_612aac6031d8515888498f5e917d56f2
#
_entry.id   612aac6031d8515888498f5e917d56f2
#
_cell.length_a   1.000
_cell.length_b   1.000
_cell.length_c   1.000
_cell.angle_alpha   90.00
_cell.angle_beta   90.00
_cell.angle_gamma   90.00
#
_symmetry.space_group_name_H-M   'P 1'
#
loop_
_entity.id
_entity.type
_entity.pdbx_description
1 polymer ?
#
loop_
_entity_poly.entity_id
_entity_poly.type
_entity_poly.pdbx_seq_one_letter_code
_entity_poly.pdbx_strand_id
1 'polypeptide(L)'
;MYNNMYIKFGGTMSTFLFRNRSINDFLDVLASPASVPGGGAVAGLQGAQACALAEMVCNFTLTNKKYASIESDVREVLAKLFSARNEFLSLMDKDSEGFSKLMEVLQKPKESFPSPSERTKVLDDAFKLSAAAPTAMSKLCASLVPCFVFILEKGNKNLISDALVACKALTACFFSSVENIRANVSYVKDKAYVENVESVLKSRISDMNILEDTLKRYV
;
A
#
# COMPACT_ATOMS: atom_id res chain seq x y z
N MET A 1 -5.20 -20.25 24.23
CA MET A 1 -5.98 -21.14 23.36
C MET A 1 -6.57 -20.28 22.24
N TYR A 2 -5.87 -20.15 21.11
CA TYR A 2 -6.42 -19.49 19.92
C TYR A 2 -6.94 -20.60 19.02
N ASN A 3 -8.26 -20.79 19.03
CA ASN A 3 -8.93 -21.74 18.13
C ASN A 3 -8.82 -21.21 16.69
N ASN A 4 -8.20 -22.02 15.84
CA ASN A 4 -8.21 -21.91 14.38
C ASN A 4 -9.65 -21.81 13.85
N MET A 5 -10.15 -20.60 13.66
CA MET A 5 -11.36 -20.39 12.89
C MET A 5 -10.94 -20.11 11.43
N TYR A 6 -10.49 -21.18 10.75
CA TYR A 6 -10.50 -21.20 9.29
C TYR A 6 -11.98 -21.14 8.88
N ILE A 7 -12.40 -20.03 8.33
CA ILE A 7 -13.68 -20.00 7.61
C ILE A 7 -13.48 -20.90 6.40
N LYS A 8 -13.91 -22.17 6.52
CA LYS A 8 -14.03 -23.09 5.40
C LYS A 8 -15.14 -22.60 4.47
N PHE A 9 -14.79 -21.73 3.53
CA PHE A 9 -15.57 -21.63 2.31
C PHE A 9 -15.13 -22.80 1.41
N GLY A 10 -16.06 -23.69 1.06
CA GLY A 10 -15.78 -24.89 0.28
C GLY A 10 -15.11 -24.59 -1.05
N GLY A 11 -13.98 -25.28 -1.31
CA GLY A 11 -13.26 -25.27 -2.57
C GLY A 11 -11.76 -25.08 -2.34
N THR A 12 -10.96 -25.91 -3.03
CA THR A 12 -9.50 -25.85 -3.21
C THR A 12 -8.84 -24.50 -2.87
N MET A 13 -7.62 -24.52 -2.30
CA MET A 13 -6.77 -23.34 -2.01
C MET A 13 -6.63 -22.44 -3.25
N SER A 14 -7.68 -21.73 -3.58
CA SER A 14 -7.67 -20.59 -4.47
C SER A 14 -7.02 -19.46 -3.68
N THR A 15 -5.91 -18.92 -4.17
CA THR A 15 -5.28 -17.70 -3.71
C THR A 15 -6.37 -16.65 -3.46
N PHE A 16 -6.64 -16.33 -2.18
CA PHE A 16 -7.67 -15.38 -1.80
C PHE A 16 -7.24 -13.98 -2.22
N LEU A 17 -7.64 -13.58 -3.42
CA LEU A 17 -7.38 -12.22 -3.91
C LEU A 17 -8.46 -11.30 -3.34
N PHE A 18 -8.10 -10.52 -2.30
CA PHE A 18 -9.00 -9.54 -1.69
C PHE A 18 -9.47 -8.48 -2.70
N ARG A 19 -8.63 -8.14 -3.69
CA ARG A 19 -8.98 -7.21 -4.77
C ARG A 19 -10.19 -7.63 -5.62
N ASN A 20 -10.58 -8.90 -5.60
CA ASN A 20 -11.71 -9.45 -6.36
C ASN A 20 -12.97 -9.61 -5.50
N ARG A 21 -12.93 -9.21 -4.23
CA ARG A 21 -14.06 -9.27 -3.33
C ARG A 21 -14.94 -8.03 -3.43
N SER A 22 -16.22 -8.16 -3.05
CA SER A 22 -17.02 -6.97 -2.81
C SER A 22 -16.44 -6.17 -1.65
N ILE A 23 -16.72 -4.86 -1.61
CA ILE A 23 -16.31 -3.98 -0.50
C ILE A 23 -16.84 -4.52 0.83
N ASN A 24 -18.10 -4.99 0.85
CA ASN A 24 -18.71 -5.53 2.07
C ASN A 24 -17.97 -6.80 2.53
N ASP A 25 -17.73 -7.77 1.64
CA ASP A 25 -17.01 -8.99 2.00
C ASP A 25 -15.59 -8.69 2.53
N PHE A 26 -14.90 -7.72 1.94
CA PHE A 26 -13.58 -7.29 2.42
C PHE A 26 -13.67 -6.72 3.84
N LEU A 27 -14.64 -5.83 4.08
CA LEU A 27 -14.82 -5.18 5.37
C LEU A 27 -15.29 -6.17 6.45
N ASP A 28 -16.16 -7.12 6.12
CA ASP A 28 -16.61 -8.15 7.04
C ASP A 28 -15.43 -9.05 7.50
N VAL A 29 -14.56 -9.45 6.57
CA VAL A 29 -13.36 -10.22 6.93
C VAL A 29 -12.37 -9.38 7.71
N LEU A 30 -12.14 -8.12 7.33
CA LEU A 30 -11.25 -7.19 8.05
C LEU A 30 -11.70 -6.97 9.50
N ALA A 31 -13.02 -6.88 9.74
CA ALA A 31 -13.58 -6.69 11.07
C ALA A 31 -13.58 -7.96 11.93
N SER A 32 -13.30 -9.12 11.34
CA SER A 32 -13.31 -10.41 12.03
C SER A 32 -11.98 -10.67 12.76
N PRO A 33 -11.88 -11.70 13.62
CA PRO A 33 -10.61 -12.11 14.24
C PRO A 33 -9.69 -12.90 13.28
N ALA A 34 -9.86 -12.76 11.97
CA ALA A 34 -8.95 -13.33 10.98
C ALA A 34 -7.59 -12.65 11.01
N SER A 35 -6.52 -13.39 10.74
CA SER A 35 -5.15 -12.84 10.71
C SER A 35 -4.90 -11.95 9.50
N VAL A 36 -5.67 -12.13 8.43
CA VAL A 36 -5.65 -11.34 7.18
C VAL A 36 -7.08 -11.18 6.66
N PRO A 37 -7.43 -10.05 5.99
CA PRO A 37 -6.58 -8.89 5.71
C PRO A 37 -6.30 -8.05 6.96
N GLY A 38 -5.23 -7.25 6.93
CA GLY A 38 -4.87 -6.34 8.02
C GLY A 38 -4.52 -4.93 7.51
N GLY A 39 -3.75 -4.20 8.33
CA GLY A 39 -3.39 -2.80 8.05
C GLY A 39 -2.67 -2.59 6.72
N GLY A 40 -1.82 -3.52 6.28
CA GLY A 40 -1.14 -3.40 5.00
C GLY A 40 -2.09 -3.60 3.81
N ALA A 41 -3.06 -4.52 3.90
CA ALA A 41 -4.10 -4.64 2.88
C ALA A 41 -4.96 -3.36 2.80
N VAL A 42 -5.28 -2.73 3.94
CA VAL A 42 -5.97 -1.44 3.99
C VAL A 42 -5.13 -0.34 3.31
N ALA A 43 -3.82 -0.30 3.57
CA ALA A 43 -2.92 0.66 2.91
C ALA A 43 -2.95 0.50 1.38
N GLY A 44 -2.88 -0.74 0.87
CA GLY A 44 -2.99 -1.01 -0.57
C GLY A 44 -4.31 -0.53 -1.17
N LEU A 45 -5.43 -0.77 -0.47
CA LEU A 45 -6.75 -0.29 -0.91
C LEU A 45 -6.81 1.24 -0.93
N GLN A 46 -6.25 1.94 0.07
CA GLN A 46 -6.16 3.41 0.11
C GLN A 46 -5.38 3.96 -1.10
N GLY A 47 -4.24 3.34 -1.44
CA GLY A 47 -3.45 3.72 -2.61
C GLY A 47 -4.21 3.52 -3.93
N ALA A 48 -4.92 2.41 -4.07
CA ALA A 48 -5.75 2.15 -5.24
C ALA A 48 -6.91 3.16 -5.38
N GLN A 49 -7.57 3.53 -4.27
CA GLN A 49 -8.61 4.55 -4.24
C GLN A 49 -8.07 5.94 -4.59
N ALA A 50 -6.88 6.29 -4.06
CA ALA A 50 -6.20 7.54 -4.41
C ALA A 50 -5.96 7.65 -5.90
N CYS A 51 -5.41 6.62 -6.52
CA CYS A 51 -5.17 6.59 -7.96
C CYS A 51 -6.48 6.65 -8.77
N ALA A 52 -7.50 5.87 -8.39
CA ALA A 52 -8.78 5.86 -9.10
C ALA A 52 -9.45 7.25 -9.11
N LEU A 53 -9.43 7.95 -7.97
CA LEU A 53 -9.99 9.29 -7.88
C LEU A 53 -9.16 10.30 -8.67
N ALA A 54 -7.83 10.19 -8.66
CA ALA A 54 -6.95 11.00 -9.49
C ALA A 54 -7.15 10.73 -11.01
N GLU A 55 -7.36 9.46 -11.41
CA GLU A 55 -7.74 9.09 -12.78
C GLU A 55 -9.05 9.76 -13.20
N MET A 56 -10.05 9.81 -12.32
CA MET A 56 -11.31 10.53 -12.57
C MET A 56 -11.06 12.02 -12.86
N VAL A 57 -10.22 12.69 -12.06
CA VAL A 57 -9.84 14.10 -12.30
C VAL A 57 -9.16 14.26 -13.65
N CYS A 58 -8.24 13.37 -14.02
CA CYS A 58 -7.59 13.38 -15.35
C CYS A 58 -8.61 13.21 -16.48
N ASN A 59 -9.51 12.26 -16.38
CA ASN A 59 -10.53 11.99 -17.40
C ASN A 59 -11.44 13.20 -17.62
N PHE A 60 -11.93 13.84 -16.57
CA PHE A 60 -12.70 15.08 -16.69
C PHE A 60 -11.87 16.27 -17.20
N THR A 61 -10.57 16.29 -16.94
CA THR A 61 -9.69 17.31 -17.52
C THR A 61 -9.58 17.12 -19.03
N LEU A 62 -9.44 15.89 -19.52
CA LEU A 62 -9.36 15.56 -20.94
C LEU A 62 -10.63 15.89 -21.73
N THR A 63 -11.81 15.79 -21.11
CA THR A 63 -13.08 16.11 -21.77
C THR A 63 -13.35 17.62 -21.87
N ASN A 64 -12.60 18.44 -21.18
CA ASN A 64 -12.81 19.89 -21.13
C ASN A 64 -11.83 20.65 -22.04
N LYS A 65 -12.34 21.25 -23.10
CA LYS A 65 -11.57 21.99 -24.12
C LYS A 65 -10.65 23.09 -23.54
N LYS A 66 -10.95 23.61 -22.35
CA LYS A 66 -10.08 24.61 -21.66
C LYS A 66 -8.70 24.06 -21.32
N TYR A 67 -8.55 22.75 -21.23
CA TYR A 67 -7.31 22.07 -20.87
C TYR A 67 -6.61 21.40 -22.07
N ALA A 68 -7.03 21.69 -23.30
CA ALA A 68 -6.45 21.09 -24.51
C ALA A 68 -4.92 21.26 -24.61
N SER A 69 -4.39 22.39 -24.11
CA SER A 69 -2.94 22.66 -24.13
C SER A 69 -2.09 21.74 -23.27
N ILE A 70 -2.69 21.03 -22.31
CA ILE A 70 -2.01 20.07 -21.41
C ILE A 70 -2.47 18.63 -21.63
N GLU A 71 -3.17 18.35 -22.73
CA GLU A 71 -3.74 17.02 -23.00
C GLU A 71 -2.68 15.91 -22.96
N SER A 72 -1.51 16.14 -23.54
CA SER A 72 -0.41 15.16 -23.56
C SER A 72 0.05 14.79 -22.14
N ASP A 73 0.26 15.82 -21.31
CA ASP A 73 0.74 15.63 -19.93
C ASP A 73 -0.32 14.89 -19.09
N VAL A 74 -1.61 15.25 -19.26
CA VAL A 74 -2.71 14.57 -18.57
C VAL A 74 -2.80 13.10 -18.96
N ARG A 75 -2.59 12.75 -20.24
CA ARG A 75 -2.58 11.37 -20.72
C ARG A 75 -1.42 10.57 -20.11
N GLU A 76 -0.23 11.18 -20.00
CA GLU A 76 0.92 10.56 -19.35
C GLU A 76 0.65 10.29 -17.87
N VAL A 77 0.13 11.28 -17.15
CA VAL A 77 -0.25 11.13 -15.73
C VAL A 77 -1.33 10.05 -15.57
N LEU A 78 -2.37 10.05 -16.40
CA LEU A 78 -3.43 9.05 -16.37
C LEU A 78 -2.88 7.61 -16.55
N ALA A 79 -1.96 7.41 -17.49
CA ALA A 79 -1.35 6.10 -17.72
C ALA A 79 -0.54 5.61 -16.48
N LYS A 80 0.21 6.52 -15.84
CA LYS A 80 0.95 6.21 -14.59
C LYS A 80 0.00 5.86 -13.46
N LEU A 81 -1.08 6.60 -13.28
CA LEU A 81 -2.08 6.36 -12.24
C LEU A 81 -2.80 5.02 -12.44
N PHE A 82 -3.19 4.70 -13.68
CA PHE A 82 -3.81 3.42 -14.02
C PHE A 82 -2.90 2.23 -13.68
N SER A 83 -1.62 2.31 -14.04
CA SER A 83 -0.63 1.28 -13.69
C SER A 83 -0.47 1.15 -12.18
N ALA A 84 -0.33 2.27 -11.48
CA ALA A 84 -0.15 2.31 -10.04
C ALA A 84 -1.36 1.76 -9.27
N ARG A 85 -2.59 2.08 -9.72
CA ARG A 85 -3.82 1.53 -9.14
C ARG A 85 -3.83 0.00 -9.15
N ASN A 86 -3.46 -0.60 -10.29
CA ASN A 86 -3.41 -2.05 -10.40
C ASN A 86 -2.26 -2.64 -9.56
N GLU A 87 -1.15 -1.93 -9.43
CA GLU A 87 -0.04 -2.34 -8.57
C GLU A 87 -0.42 -2.31 -7.09
N PHE A 88 -1.10 -1.26 -6.61
CA PHE A 88 -1.60 -1.20 -5.24
C PHE A 88 -2.57 -2.34 -4.92
N LEU A 89 -3.48 -2.68 -5.82
CA LEU A 89 -4.38 -3.84 -5.65
C LEU A 89 -3.60 -5.16 -5.59
N SER A 90 -2.54 -5.30 -6.38
CA SER A 90 -1.66 -6.47 -6.29
C SER A 90 -0.88 -6.51 -4.97
N LEU A 91 -0.41 -5.36 -4.49
CA LEU A 91 0.33 -5.24 -3.23
C LEU A 91 -0.58 -5.50 -2.02
N MET A 92 -1.86 -5.14 -2.07
CA MET A 92 -2.87 -5.49 -1.08
C MET A 92 -2.96 -7.00 -0.84
N ASP A 93 -2.96 -7.79 -1.92
CA ASP A 93 -2.99 -9.26 -1.83
C ASP A 93 -1.63 -9.82 -1.35
N LYS A 94 -0.52 -9.26 -1.85
CA LYS A 94 0.84 -9.67 -1.46
C LYS A 94 1.15 -9.40 0.03
N ASP A 95 0.59 -8.33 0.60
CA ASP A 95 0.70 -8.05 2.03
C ASP A 95 0.09 -9.19 2.85
N SER A 96 -1.12 -9.58 2.52
CA SER A 96 -1.83 -10.67 3.18
C SER A 96 -1.12 -12.02 3.02
N GLU A 97 -0.55 -12.29 1.86
CA GLU A 97 0.27 -13.47 1.59
C GLU A 97 1.56 -13.46 2.43
N GLY A 98 2.29 -12.34 2.44
CA GLY A 98 3.53 -12.20 3.20
C GLY A 98 3.31 -12.37 4.71
N PHE A 99 2.24 -11.76 5.24
CA PHE A 99 1.89 -11.91 6.65
C PHE A 99 1.46 -13.34 6.99
N SER A 100 0.70 -14.01 6.13
CA SER A 100 0.32 -15.41 6.34
C SER A 100 1.55 -16.32 6.44
N LYS A 101 2.55 -16.13 5.57
CA LYS A 101 3.82 -16.88 5.65
C LYS A 101 4.60 -16.57 6.92
N LEU A 102 4.61 -15.35 7.41
CA LEU A 102 5.19 -14.99 8.71
C LEU A 102 4.49 -15.73 9.84
N MET A 103 3.16 -15.77 9.85
CA MET A 103 2.38 -16.46 10.87
C MET A 103 2.66 -17.98 10.87
N GLU A 104 2.83 -18.61 9.71
CA GLU A 104 3.24 -20.02 9.60
C GLU A 104 4.60 -20.27 10.27
N VAL A 105 5.56 -19.37 10.11
CA VAL A 105 6.89 -19.48 10.75
C VAL A 105 6.79 -19.28 12.26
N LEU A 106 6.02 -18.28 12.71
CA LEU A 106 5.86 -17.97 14.14
C LEU A 106 5.16 -19.11 14.92
N GLN A 107 4.28 -19.86 14.28
CA GLN A 107 3.54 -20.98 14.87
C GLN A 107 4.39 -22.25 14.98
N LYS A 108 5.54 -22.33 14.29
CA LYS A 108 6.42 -23.51 14.38
C LYS A 108 7.03 -23.66 15.78
N PRO A 109 7.02 -24.86 16.38
CA PRO A 109 7.70 -25.13 17.63
C PRO A 109 9.21 -24.79 17.54
N LYS A 110 9.79 -24.30 18.62
CA LYS A 110 11.23 -23.95 18.65
C LYS A 110 12.12 -25.14 18.29
N GLU A 111 11.70 -26.32 18.68
CA GLU A 111 12.39 -27.61 18.50
C GLU A 111 12.38 -28.07 17.04
N SER A 112 11.54 -27.52 16.21
CA SER A 112 11.50 -27.80 14.74
C SER A 112 12.65 -27.18 13.96
N PHE A 113 13.45 -26.31 14.60
CA PHE A 113 14.59 -25.65 13.96
C PHE A 113 15.89 -26.37 14.36
N PRO A 114 16.84 -26.55 13.40
CA PRO A 114 18.09 -27.24 13.66
C PRO A 114 18.95 -26.61 14.75
N SER A 115 18.86 -25.27 14.90
CA SER A 115 19.58 -24.52 15.93
C SER A 115 18.88 -23.17 16.21
N PRO A 116 19.19 -22.50 17.36
CA PRO A 116 18.70 -21.15 17.65
C PRO A 116 19.12 -20.11 16.59
N SER A 117 20.30 -20.27 16.01
CA SER A 117 20.81 -19.39 14.95
C SER A 117 19.99 -19.54 13.67
N GLU A 118 19.70 -20.77 13.26
CA GLU A 118 18.87 -21.05 12.09
C GLU A 118 17.44 -20.55 12.27
N ARG A 119 16.88 -20.71 13.45
CA ARG A 119 15.57 -20.12 13.80
C ARG A 119 15.58 -18.60 13.64
N THR A 120 16.61 -17.91 14.14
CA THR A 120 16.72 -16.46 14.02
C THR A 120 16.75 -16.04 12.57
N LYS A 121 17.54 -16.71 11.73
CA LYS A 121 17.62 -16.41 10.30
C LYS A 121 16.27 -16.59 9.59
N VAL A 122 15.59 -17.71 9.85
CA VAL A 122 14.26 -17.97 9.24
C VAL A 122 13.24 -16.94 9.68
N LEU A 123 13.26 -16.48 10.93
CA LEU A 123 12.40 -15.41 11.42
C LEU A 123 12.73 -14.06 10.76
N ASP A 124 14.01 -13.71 10.67
CA ASP A 124 14.43 -12.47 9.98
C ASP A 124 13.94 -12.47 8.53
N ASP A 125 14.11 -13.55 7.80
CA ASP A 125 13.66 -13.68 6.42
C ASP A 125 12.13 -13.56 6.30
N ALA A 126 11.38 -14.15 7.24
CA ALA A 126 9.93 -14.08 7.28
C ALA A 126 9.42 -12.64 7.57
N PHE A 127 10.04 -11.93 8.52
CA PHE A 127 9.72 -10.52 8.80
C PHE A 127 10.08 -9.61 7.64
N LYS A 128 11.23 -9.82 6.98
CA LYS A 128 11.62 -9.08 5.77
C LYS A 128 10.61 -9.31 4.64
N LEU A 129 10.15 -10.56 4.46
CA LEU A 129 9.12 -10.90 3.47
C LEU A 129 7.79 -10.19 3.78
N SER A 130 7.35 -10.18 5.04
CA SER A 130 6.14 -9.48 5.46
C SER A 130 6.25 -7.95 5.29
N ALA A 131 7.45 -7.37 5.41
CA ALA A 131 7.70 -5.95 5.15
C ALA A 131 7.77 -5.59 3.66
N ALA A 132 7.88 -6.57 2.75
CA ALA A 132 8.16 -6.31 1.33
C ALA A 132 7.02 -5.55 0.63
N ALA A 133 5.76 -5.96 0.81
CA ALA A 133 4.62 -5.31 0.18
C ALA A 133 4.41 -3.87 0.71
N PRO A 134 4.38 -3.58 2.03
CA PRO A 134 4.35 -2.22 2.54
C PRO A 134 5.53 -1.36 2.06
N THR A 135 6.73 -1.94 1.93
CA THR A 135 7.91 -1.23 1.39
C THR A 135 7.70 -0.83 -0.08
N ALA A 136 7.11 -1.72 -0.89
CA ALA A 136 6.77 -1.42 -2.28
C ALA A 136 5.68 -0.34 -2.36
N MET A 137 4.63 -0.40 -1.51
CA MET A 137 3.58 0.62 -1.43
C MET A 137 4.15 2.00 -1.10
N SER A 138 5.02 2.12 -0.09
CA SER A 138 5.63 3.40 0.27
C SER A 138 6.50 3.98 -0.86
N LYS A 139 7.22 3.12 -1.61
CA LYS A 139 7.98 3.52 -2.80
C LYS A 139 7.06 4.04 -3.90
N LEU A 140 5.97 3.32 -4.16
CA LEU A 140 5.01 3.69 -5.18
C LEU A 140 4.35 5.03 -4.85
N CYS A 141 3.92 5.24 -3.58
CA CYS A 141 3.38 6.54 -3.14
C CYS A 141 4.35 7.69 -3.42
N ALA A 142 5.61 7.58 -3.01
CA ALA A 142 6.62 8.62 -3.22
C ALA A 142 6.83 8.91 -4.72
N SER A 143 6.87 7.87 -5.56
CA SER A 143 7.02 8.04 -7.01
C SER A 143 5.84 8.73 -7.70
N LEU A 144 4.66 8.71 -7.09
CA LEU A 144 3.45 9.33 -7.62
C LEU A 144 3.27 10.79 -7.19
N VAL A 145 4.04 11.31 -6.25
CA VAL A 145 3.94 12.70 -5.79
C VAL A 145 3.87 13.71 -6.94
N PRO A 146 4.73 13.63 -7.99
CA PRO A 146 4.63 14.56 -9.12
C PRO A 146 3.29 14.49 -9.86
N CYS A 147 2.68 13.30 -9.97
CA CYS A 147 1.37 13.14 -10.61
C CYS A 147 0.26 13.81 -9.80
N PHE A 148 0.29 13.66 -8.48
CA PHE A 148 -0.71 14.25 -7.59
C PHE A 148 -0.55 15.77 -7.47
N VAL A 149 0.67 16.28 -7.43
CA VAL A 149 0.93 17.74 -7.54
C VAL A 149 0.41 18.27 -8.87
N PHE A 150 0.66 17.57 -9.98
CA PHE A 150 0.18 17.97 -11.30
C PHE A 150 -1.35 18.10 -11.34
N ILE A 151 -2.11 17.13 -10.85
CA ILE A 151 -3.58 17.20 -10.86
C ILE A 151 -4.14 18.32 -9.99
N LEU A 152 -3.48 18.65 -8.87
CA LEU A 152 -3.85 19.79 -8.02
C LEU A 152 -3.62 21.12 -8.75
N GLU A 153 -2.46 21.28 -9.38
CA GLU A 153 -2.04 22.55 -9.97
C GLU A 153 -2.60 22.78 -11.37
N LYS A 154 -2.73 21.74 -12.18
CA LYS A 154 -3.05 21.82 -13.61
C LYS A 154 -4.37 21.16 -13.97
N GLY A 155 -4.90 20.25 -13.15
CA GLY A 155 -6.15 19.55 -13.39
C GLY A 155 -7.39 20.47 -13.40
N ASN A 156 -8.51 19.89 -13.76
CA ASN A 156 -9.80 20.60 -13.83
C ASN A 156 -10.17 21.21 -12.48
N LYS A 157 -10.20 22.54 -12.41
CA LYS A 157 -10.47 23.30 -11.17
C LYS A 157 -11.85 23.06 -10.58
N ASN A 158 -12.81 22.56 -11.36
CA ASN A 158 -14.12 22.17 -10.83
C ASN A 158 -14.06 20.89 -9.98
N LEU A 159 -12.95 20.15 -10.05
CA LEU A 159 -12.72 18.89 -9.31
C LEU A 159 -11.59 19.03 -8.27
N ILE A 160 -11.32 20.26 -7.82
CA ILE A 160 -10.24 20.48 -6.85
C ILE A 160 -10.48 19.72 -5.54
N SER A 161 -11.72 19.60 -5.09
CA SER A 161 -12.07 18.82 -3.90
C SER A 161 -11.73 17.34 -4.04
N ASP A 162 -12.01 16.76 -5.21
CA ASP A 162 -11.69 15.36 -5.50
C ASP A 162 -10.16 15.16 -5.59
N ALA A 163 -9.45 16.09 -6.22
CA ALA A 163 -7.98 16.06 -6.24
C ALA A 163 -7.38 16.14 -4.82
N LEU A 164 -7.93 16.98 -3.95
CA LEU A 164 -7.52 17.07 -2.54
C LEU A 164 -7.78 15.75 -1.77
N VAL A 165 -8.95 15.14 -1.97
CA VAL A 165 -9.28 13.83 -1.35
C VAL A 165 -8.33 12.75 -1.87
N ALA A 166 -8.04 12.72 -3.17
CA ALA A 166 -7.09 11.79 -3.76
C ALA A 166 -5.69 11.91 -3.13
N CYS A 167 -5.19 13.14 -2.94
CA CYS A 167 -3.91 13.39 -2.28
C CYS A 167 -3.91 12.89 -0.83
N LYS A 168 -4.96 13.19 -0.06
CA LYS A 168 -5.08 12.72 1.33
C LYS A 168 -5.13 11.20 1.41
N ALA A 169 -5.80 10.53 0.48
CA ALA A 169 -5.82 9.08 0.40
C ALA A 169 -4.41 8.49 0.10
N LEU A 170 -3.64 9.14 -0.80
CA LEU A 170 -2.25 8.74 -1.06
C LEU A 170 -1.36 8.91 0.17
N THR A 171 -1.50 10.03 0.88
CA THR A 171 -0.80 10.29 2.15
C THR A 171 -1.16 9.25 3.21
N ALA A 172 -2.44 8.89 3.34
CA ALA A 172 -2.88 7.85 4.26
C ALA A 172 -2.27 6.48 3.90
N CYS A 173 -2.26 6.11 2.60
CA CYS A 173 -1.59 4.89 2.12
C CYS A 173 -0.11 4.87 2.51
N PHE A 174 0.60 5.99 2.28
CA PHE A 174 2.02 6.09 2.57
C PHE A 174 2.31 5.87 4.07
N PHE A 175 1.68 6.63 4.95
CA PHE A 175 1.94 6.53 6.38
C PHE A 175 1.45 5.20 6.96
N SER A 176 0.32 4.66 6.50
CA SER A 176 -0.10 3.30 6.85
C SER A 176 0.94 2.25 6.44
N SER A 177 1.56 2.42 5.28
CA SER A 177 2.64 1.54 4.82
C SER A 177 3.88 1.66 5.71
N VAL A 178 4.26 2.89 6.13
CA VAL A 178 5.38 3.13 7.06
C VAL A 178 5.17 2.41 8.39
N GLU A 179 3.96 2.48 8.97
CA GLU A 179 3.64 1.77 10.21
C GLU A 179 3.77 0.25 10.06
N ASN A 180 3.28 -0.32 8.94
CA ASN A 180 3.41 -1.75 8.66
C ASN A 180 4.87 -2.17 8.43
N ILE A 181 5.70 -1.34 7.78
CA ILE A 181 7.14 -1.58 7.64
C ILE A 181 7.80 -1.63 9.01
N ARG A 182 7.60 -0.60 9.85
CA ARG A 182 8.20 -0.51 11.17
C ARG A 182 7.77 -1.65 12.10
N ALA A 183 6.51 -2.00 12.08
CA ALA A 183 5.98 -3.13 12.86
C ALA A 183 6.74 -4.43 12.55
N ASN A 184 7.01 -4.73 11.28
CA ASN A 184 7.74 -5.91 10.87
C ASN A 184 9.25 -5.79 11.12
N VAL A 185 9.86 -4.67 10.72
CA VAL A 185 11.31 -4.45 10.80
C VAL A 185 11.83 -4.38 12.24
N SER A 186 11.00 -4.00 13.21
CA SER A 186 11.35 -3.98 14.64
C SER A 186 11.78 -5.35 15.19
N TYR A 187 11.39 -6.45 14.57
CA TYR A 187 11.75 -7.81 14.96
C TYR A 187 12.96 -8.36 14.22
N VAL A 188 13.41 -7.69 13.14
CA VAL A 188 14.58 -8.13 12.35
C VAL A 188 15.87 -7.88 13.13
N LYS A 189 16.76 -8.88 13.17
CA LYS A 189 18.06 -8.82 13.88
C LYS A 189 19.19 -8.32 12.97
N ASP A 190 19.03 -8.38 11.67
CA ASP A 190 19.95 -7.84 10.67
C ASP A 190 19.95 -6.29 10.72
N LYS A 191 20.90 -5.74 11.50
CA LYS A 191 21.03 -4.29 11.72
C LYS A 191 21.27 -3.51 10.42
N ALA A 192 22.06 -4.05 9.51
CA ALA A 192 22.35 -3.37 8.23
C ALA A 192 21.08 -3.22 7.39
N TYR A 193 20.22 -4.24 7.38
CA TYR A 193 18.90 -4.17 6.73
C TYR A 193 18.01 -3.10 7.39
N VAL A 194 17.94 -3.09 8.73
CA VAL A 194 17.12 -2.11 9.48
C VAL A 194 17.56 -0.68 9.19
N GLU A 195 18.87 -0.41 9.27
CA GLU A 195 19.45 0.92 8.99
C GLU A 195 19.16 1.37 7.55
N ASN A 196 19.28 0.46 6.59
CA ASN A 196 18.96 0.76 5.20
C ASN A 196 17.47 1.09 5.02
N VAL A 197 16.57 0.33 5.63
CA VAL A 197 15.11 0.60 5.55
C VAL A 197 14.80 1.97 6.13
N GLU A 198 15.32 2.32 7.32
CA GLU A 198 15.07 3.62 7.93
C GLU A 198 15.64 4.78 7.10
N SER A 199 16.83 4.62 6.49
CA SER A 199 17.41 5.61 5.59
C SER A 199 16.52 5.86 4.37
N VAL A 200 16.02 4.78 3.74
CA VAL A 200 15.12 4.86 2.59
C VAL A 200 13.77 5.50 2.98
N LEU A 201 13.23 5.17 4.15
CA LEU A 201 12.00 5.78 4.63
C LEU A 201 12.14 7.29 4.84
N LYS A 202 13.27 7.76 5.39
CA LYS A 202 13.53 9.20 5.55
C LYS A 202 13.49 9.94 4.21
N SER A 203 14.10 9.39 3.16
CA SER A 203 14.03 9.96 1.82
C SER A 203 12.59 10.04 1.30
N ARG A 204 11.83 8.95 1.41
CA ARG A 204 10.44 8.90 0.94
C ARG A 204 9.51 9.84 1.71
N ILE A 205 9.73 10.00 3.02
CA ILE A 205 9.00 10.99 3.83
C ILE A 205 9.28 12.40 3.30
N SER A 206 10.54 12.71 2.93
CA SER A 206 10.87 14.00 2.32
C SER A 206 10.12 14.22 1.00
N ASP A 207 10.01 13.19 0.16
CA ASP A 207 9.21 13.28 -1.08
C ASP A 207 7.72 13.54 -0.78
N MET A 208 7.16 12.85 0.21
CA MET A 208 5.76 13.05 0.61
C MET A 208 5.50 14.45 1.21
N ASN A 209 6.48 15.06 1.88
CA ASN A 209 6.37 16.42 2.39
C ASN A 209 6.13 17.44 1.26
N ILE A 210 6.63 17.19 0.05
CA ILE A 210 6.33 18.03 -1.13
C ILE A 210 4.82 18.06 -1.39
N LEU A 211 4.15 16.91 -1.31
CA LEU A 211 2.70 16.83 -1.48
C LEU A 211 1.96 17.53 -0.34
N GLU A 212 2.37 17.30 0.91
CA GLU A 212 1.79 17.94 2.08
C GLU A 212 1.93 19.47 2.03
N ASP A 213 3.09 19.99 1.65
CA ASP A 213 3.31 21.43 1.50
C ASP A 213 2.50 22.02 0.34
N THR A 214 2.28 21.23 -0.72
CA THR A 214 1.37 21.61 -1.80
C THR A 214 -0.07 21.68 -1.29
N LEU A 215 -0.52 20.69 -0.52
CA LEU A 215 -1.88 20.67 0.05
C LEU A 215 -2.18 21.88 0.94
N LYS A 216 -1.21 22.37 1.72
CA LYS A 216 -1.35 23.55 2.59
C LYS A 216 -1.74 24.82 1.82
N ARG A 217 -1.48 24.89 0.51
CA ARG A 217 -1.86 26.03 -0.34
C ARG A 217 -3.34 26.04 -0.71
N TYR A 218 -4.07 24.98 -0.41
CA TYR A 218 -5.48 24.80 -0.77
C TYR A 218 -6.41 24.68 0.46
N VAL A 219 -5.85 24.74 1.66
CA VAL A 219 -6.53 24.74 2.96
C VAL A 219 -6.26 26.09 3.66
#